data_bffda29d09c37dcc51929d65d0fad184
#
_entry.id   bffda29d09c37dcc51929d65d0fad184
#
_cell.length_a   1.000
_cell.length_b   1.000
_cell.length_c   1.000
_cell.angle_alpha   90.00
_cell.angle_beta   90.00
_cell.angle_gamma   90.00
#
_symmetry.space_group_name_H-M   'P 1'
#
loop_
_entity.id
_entity.type
_entity.pdbx_description
1 polymer ?
#
loop_
_entity_poly.entity_id
_entity_poly.type
_entity_poly.pdbx_seq_one_letter_code
_entity_poly.pdbx_strand_id
1 'polypeptide(L)'
;MKRPLFVTAIALTLSACAKEAPRADEAEAPPTVGVFRVALRPISAGVDVSGTIVAREEAAILPELSGYRVLRVLADEGDQVRRGQPVALLDGALLASEEARLRAQRTSAQVAAERARSEHLRVADLTGRGVIADETIVQRGFEARAAQAQLQSAQAALREIVVRRGRLTLRSPVSGVIVQRSLRPGDVAGTGTEPPFRIARDGLFELDAEAPEHLLSRLAPGATATVTLASGRRLTGTVRRLGERVDPATRLGRVRILLPFHPGLRLGGFATASVAGEARSVRSVPLRALSYEGGPSVMTVDKAGRVARVPVRTGARGGGMVELLDGPPSGTPVLLGGGALVVPGQIVKPVEGQP
;
A
#
# COMPACT_ATOMS: atom_id res chain seq x y z
N MET A 1 92.08 40.11 -21.14
CA MET A 1 92.79 41.37 -20.78
C MET A 1 92.23 41.96 -19.51
N LYS A 2 93.08 42.10 -18.49
CA LYS A 2 93.07 43.04 -17.33
C LYS A 2 91.98 42.89 -16.27
N ARG A 3 92.42 42.31 -15.13
CA ARG A 3 92.03 42.58 -13.73
C ARG A 3 92.31 44.08 -13.38
N PRO A 4 91.73 44.62 -12.29
CA PRO A 4 92.22 44.41 -10.92
C PRO A 4 91.05 44.36 -9.87
N LEU A 5 91.19 43.58 -8.86
CA LEU A 5 91.46 43.76 -7.44
C LEU A 5 91.14 45.14 -6.84
N PHE A 6 90.25 45.15 -5.83
CA PHE A 6 90.43 46.01 -4.65
C PHE A 6 89.92 45.37 -3.38
N VAL A 7 90.72 45.49 -2.38
CA VAL A 7 90.76 44.93 -1.05
C VAL A 7 90.09 45.91 -0.08
N THR A 8 89.73 45.39 1.13
CA THR A 8 89.55 46.10 2.42
C THR A 8 88.07 46.43 2.71
N ALA A 9 87.50 46.20 3.90
CA ALA A 9 88.00 46.16 5.25
C ALA A 9 87.02 45.46 6.20
N ILE A 10 87.55 44.76 7.19
CA ILE A 10 86.91 44.20 8.36
C ILE A 10 86.46 45.30 9.29
N ALA A 11 85.19 45.34 9.70
CA ALA A 11 84.71 46.04 10.88
C ALA A 11 83.91 45.09 11.79
N LEU A 12 84.55 44.67 12.88
CA LEU A 12 84.01 43.96 14.01
C LEU A 12 83.14 44.91 14.82
N THR A 13 81.82 44.70 14.87
CA THR A 13 80.96 45.32 15.90
C THR A 13 80.31 44.24 16.74
N LEU A 14 80.70 44.17 18.00
CA LEU A 14 80.00 43.48 19.09
C LEU A 14 78.62 44.10 19.23
N SER A 15 77.59 43.31 19.00
CA SER A 15 76.23 43.66 19.42
C SER A 15 75.78 42.73 20.55
N ALA A 16 75.43 43.37 21.63
CA ALA A 16 74.95 42.78 22.91
C ALA A 16 73.81 41.81 22.79
N CYS A 17 73.88 40.71 23.55
CA CYS A 17 72.72 39.83 23.86
C CYS A 17 71.64 40.66 24.55
N ALA A 18 70.61 41.05 23.84
CA ALA A 18 69.33 41.42 24.42
C ALA A 18 68.58 40.10 24.74
N LYS A 19 68.49 39.83 26.02
CA LYS A 19 67.69 38.76 26.60
C LYS A 19 66.19 39.04 26.28
N GLU A 20 65.66 38.33 25.30
CA GLU A 20 64.24 38.41 24.93
C GLU A 20 63.40 38.01 26.16
N ALA A 21 62.63 38.95 26.67
CA ALA A 21 61.63 38.66 27.76
C ALA A 21 60.63 37.61 27.29
N PRO A 22 60.23 36.63 28.13
CA PRO A 22 59.23 35.70 27.75
C PRO A 22 57.97 36.49 27.37
N ARG A 23 57.52 36.33 26.11
CA ARG A 23 56.21 36.78 25.67
C ARG A 23 55.21 36.20 26.65
N ALA A 24 54.47 37.07 27.35
CA ALA A 24 53.34 36.69 28.09
C ALA A 24 52.44 35.85 27.17
N ASP A 25 52.10 34.63 27.57
CA ASP A 25 51.12 33.79 26.95
C ASP A 25 49.87 34.68 26.74
N GLU A 26 49.63 35.14 25.53
CA GLU A 26 48.37 35.72 25.14
C GLU A 26 47.33 34.59 25.36
N ALA A 27 46.61 34.67 26.45
CA ALA A 27 45.56 33.69 26.79
C ALA A 27 44.61 33.65 25.59
N GLU A 28 44.76 32.63 24.77
CA GLU A 28 43.95 32.38 23.56
C GLU A 28 42.45 32.46 23.95
N ALA A 29 41.75 33.41 23.37
CA ALA A 29 40.36 33.66 23.73
C ALA A 29 39.55 32.32 23.62
N PRO A 30 38.76 31.98 24.63
CA PRO A 30 38.08 30.68 24.64
C PRO A 30 37.28 30.47 23.35
N PRO A 31 37.43 29.33 22.68
CA PRO A 31 36.76 29.05 21.40
C PRO A 31 35.28 29.13 21.56
N THR A 32 34.62 29.77 20.60
CA THR A 32 33.17 29.86 20.56
C THR A 32 32.55 28.55 20.01
N VAL A 33 31.65 27.95 20.75
CA VAL A 33 31.06 26.64 20.40
C VAL A 33 29.53 26.67 20.44
N GLY A 34 28.89 26.01 19.47
CA GLY A 34 27.45 25.87 19.45
C GLY A 34 27.00 24.90 20.52
N VAL A 35 26.03 25.30 21.33
CA VAL A 35 25.41 24.43 22.34
C VAL A 35 23.92 24.28 22.10
N PHE A 36 23.37 23.13 22.54
CA PHE A 36 21.96 22.85 22.58
C PHE A 36 21.57 22.50 24.00
N ARG A 37 20.45 23.02 24.49
CA ARG A 37 19.97 22.67 25.84
C ARG A 37 19.14 21.40 25.77
N VAL A 38 19.51 20.42 26.60
CA VAL A 38 18.67 19.21 26.79
C VAL A 38 17.25 19.62 27.10
N ALA A 39 16.31 19.21 26.30
CA ALA A 39 14.91 19.59 26.44
C ALA A 39 13.96 18.39 26.30
N LEU A 40 12.79 18.48 26.92
CA LEU A 40 11.69 17.57 26.65
C LEU A 40 11.13 17.91 25.26
N ARG A 41 11.22 16.96 24.34
CA ARG A 41 10.66 17.08 22.98
C ARG A 41 9.92 15.84 22.59
N PRO A 42 8.86 15.97 21.79
CA PRO A 42 8.19 14.81 21.24
C PRO A 42 9.13 14.09 20.26
N ILE A 43 9.48 12.86 20.55
CA ILE A 43 10.17 11.96 19.62
C ILE A 43 9.20 10.86 19.25
N SER A 44 8.94 10.72 17.96
CA SER A 44 8.24 9.58 17.38
C SER A 44 9.30 8.58 16.93
N ALA A 45 9.46 7.50 17.67
CA ALA A 45 10.29 6.39 17.24
C ALA A 45 9.53 5.61 16.19
N GLY A 46 9.92 5.75 14.94
CA GLY A 46 9.38 4.91 13.87
C GLY A 46 9.67 3.43 14.11
N VAL A 47 8.74 2.58 13.71
CA VAL A 47 8.93 1.14 13.66
C VAL A 47 9.10 0.74 12.20
N ASP A 48 10.26 0.17 11.88
CA ASP A 48 10.52 -0.32 10.54
C ASP A 48 9.98 -1.74 10.41
N VAL A 49 9.18 -1.96 9.38
CA VAL A 49 8.56 -3.24 9.06
C VAL A 49 8.77 -3.55 7.59
N SER A 50 8.75 -4.82 7.23
CA SER A 50 8.87 -5.25 5.84
C SER A 50 7.83 -6.30 5.51
N GLY A 51 7.49 -6.41 4.25
CA GLY A 51 6.47 -7.35 3.81
C GLY A 51 6.25 -7.35 2.31
N THR A 52 5.13 -7.89 1.90
CA THR A 52 4.73 -8.00 0.50
C THR A 52 3.47 -7.18 0.21
N ILE A 53 3.41 -6.66 -1.01
CA ILE A 53 2.22 -5.93 -1.48
C ILE A 53 1.16 -6.94 -1.88
N VAL A 54 -0.03 -6.79 -1.31
CA VAL A 54 -1.20 -7.64 -1.59
C VAL A 54 -2.40 -6.76 -1.95
N ALA A 55 -3.36 -7.31 -2.66
CA ALA A 55 -4.66 -6.67 -2.77
C ALA A 55 -5.38 -6.75 -1.41
N ARG A 56 -6.04 -5.68 -1.00
CA ARG A 56 -6.84 -5.69 0.22
C ARG A 56 -7.95 -6.76 0.17
N GLU A 57 -8.60 -6.87 -0.97
CA GLU A 57 -9.64 -7.85 -1.26
C GLU A 57 -9.57 -8.22 -2.74
N GLU A 58 -9.55 -9.51 -3.04
CA GLU A 58 -9.56 -10.01 -4.40
C GLU A 58 -10.92 -10.60 -4.75
N ALA A 59 -11.41 -10.29 -5.94
CA ALA A 59 -12.54 -10.94 -6.54
C ALA A 59 -12.05 -11.79 -7.72
N ALA A 60 -12.45 -13.07 -7.73
CA ALA A 60 -12.19 -13.98 -8.83
C ALA A 60 -13.36 -13.95 -9.84
N ILE A 61 -13.04 -14.04 -11.12
CA ILE A 61 -14.02 -14.29 -12.18
C ILE A 61 -13.79 -15.70 -12.69
N LEU A 62 -14.80 -16.55 -12.52
CA LEU A 62 -14.81 -17.90 -13.07
C LEU A 62 -15.90 -18.00 -14.15
N PRO A 63 -15.66 -18.73 -15.24
CA PRO A 63 -16.72 -19.07 -16.19
C PRO A 63 -17.80 -19.89 -15.49
N GLU A 64 -19.05 -19.48 -15.64
CA GLU A 64 -20.19 -20.25 -15.11
C GLU A 64 -20.53 -21.46 -16.02
N LEU A 65 -20.05 -21.44 -17.26
CA LEU A 65 -20.22 -22.52 -18.23
C LEU A 65 -18.84 -23.03 -18.66
N SER A 66 -18.66 -24.34 -18.63
CA SER A 66 -17.45 -25.02 -19.07
C SER A 66 -17.57 -25.57 -20.50
N GLY A 67 -16.44 -25.82 -21.15
CA GLY A 67 -16.39 -26.42 -22.49
C GLY A 67 -16.55 -25.43 -23.64
N TYR A 68 -16.73 -24.15 -23.38
CA TYR A 68 -16.83 -23.13 -24.41
C TYR A 68 -15.47 -22.51 -24.72
N ARG A 69 -15.19 -22.32 -26.01
CA ARG A 69 -13.95 -21.66 -26.46
C ARG A 69 -14.01 -20.18 -26.18
N VAL A 70 -12.88 -19.60 -25.75
CA VAL A 70 -12.71 -18.14 -25.61
C VAL A 70 -12.61 -17.50 -26.98
N LEU A 71 -13.58 -16.67 -27.34
CA LEU A 71 -13.60 -15.96 -28.60
C LEU A 71 -12.73 -14.71 -28.55
N ARG A 72 -12.88 -13.89 -27.50
CA ARG A 72 -12.12 -12.68 -27.29
C ARG A 72 -11.91 -12.39 -25.80
N VAL A 73 -10.76 -11.82 -25.48
CA VAL A 73 -10.46 -11.19 -24.20
C VAL A 73 -10.56 -9.68 -24.41
N LEU A 74 -11.25 -8.97 -23.53
CA LEU A 74 -11.63 -7.55 -23.65
C LEU A 74 -10.90 -6.67 -22.65
N ALA A 75 -10.22 -7.25 -21.68
CA ALA A 75 -9.47 -6.52 -20.64
C ALA A 75 -8.21 -7.31 -20.27
N ASP A 76 -7.15 -6.60 -19.94
CA ASP A 76 -5.84 -7.17 -19.62
C ASP A 76 -5.39 -6.82 -18.19
N GLU A 77 -4.27 -7.40 -17.76
CA GLU A 77 -3.65 -7.08 -16.48
C GLU A 77 -3.28 -5.59 -16.41
N GLY A 78 -3.63 -4.95 -15.29
CA GLY A 78 -3.45 -3.52 -15.07
C GLY A 78 -4.65 -2.67 -15.48
N ASP A 79 -5.61 -3.21 -16.25
CA ASP A 79 -6.80 -2.47 -16.65
C ASP A 79 -7.74 -2.23 -15.46
N GLN A 80 -8.33 -1.02 -15.44
CA GLN A 80 -9.41 -0.70 -14.54
C GLN A 80 -10.74 -1.15 -15.13
N VAL A 81 -11.49 -1.92 -14.36
CA VAL A 81 -12.81 -2.43 -14.75
C VAL A 81 -13.89 -1.98 -13.77
N ARG A 82 -15.10 -1.81 -14.29
CA ARG A 82 -16.29 -1.52 -13.49
C ARG A 82 -17.12 -2.78 -13.26
N ARG A 83 -17.87 -2.79 -12.17
CA ARG A 83 -18.85 -3.85 -11.93
C ARG A 83 -19.78 -4.04 -13.14
N GLY A 84 -19.95 -5.30 -13.58
CA GLY A 84 -20.77 -5.66 -14.75
C GLY A 84 -20.06 -5.50 -16.10
N GLN A 85 -18.88 -4.88 -16.16
CA GLN A 85 -18.11 -4.72 -17.40
C GLN A 85 -17.70 -6.08 -17.96
N PRO A 86 -17.91 -6.34 -19.26
CA PRO A 86 -17.45 -7.56 -19.90
C PRO A 86 -15.90 -7.57 -19.98
N VAL A 87 -15.30 -8.70 -19.57
CA VAL A 87 -13.85 -8.92 -19.61
C VAL A 87 -13.41 -10.00 -20.59
N ALA A 88 -14.33 -10.94 -20.92
CA ALA A 88 -14.12 -11.93 -21.97
C ALA A 88 -15.43 -12.41 -22.56
N LEU A 89 -15.37 -12.89 -23.79
CA LEU A 89 -16.49 -13.46 -24.54
C LEU A 89 -16.16 -14.90 -24.91
N LEU A 90 -17.09 -15.80 -24.61
CA LEU A 90 -17.03 -17.20 -25.02
C LEU A 90 -17.81 -17.39 -26.33
N ASP A 91 -17.45 -18.42 -27.08
CA ASP A 91 -18.14 -18.77 -28.33
C ASP A 91 -19.57 -19.25 -28.02
N GLY A 92 -20.55 -18.54 -28.55
CA GLY A 92 -21.97 -18.82 -28.34
C GLY A 92 -22.69 -19.32 -29.59
N ALA A 93 -22.00 -19.70 -30.66
CA ALA A 93 -22.64 -20.06 -31.93
C ALA A 93 -23.69 -21.19 -31.76
N LEU A 94 -23.32 -22.22 -30.99
CA LEU A 94 -24.27 -23.34 -30.73
C LEU A 94 -25.48 -22.88 -29.93
N LEU A 95 -25.30 -22.11 -28.85
CA LEU A 95 -26.39 -21.59 -28.05
C LEU A 95 -27.28 -20.59 -28.83
N ALA A 96 -26.67 -19.82 -29.74
CA ALA A 96 -27.42 -18.91 -30.63
C ALA A 96 -28.36 -19.68 -31.56
N SER A 97 -27.89 -20.79 -32.12
CA SER A 97 -28.72 -21.68 -32.96
C SER A 97 -29.86 -22.33 -32.15
N GLU A 98 -29.55 -22.78 -30.95
CA GLU A 98 -30.55 -23.36 -30.02
C GLU A 98 -31.59 -22.31 -29.60
N GLU A 99 -31.17 -21.09 -29.27
CA GLU A 99 -32.09 -19.98 -28.97
C GLU A 99 -33.04 -19.69 -30.13
N ALA A 100 -32.50 -19.66 -31.39
CA ALA A 100 -33.30 -19.44 -32.57
C ALA A 100 -34.39 -20.54 -32.74
N ARG A 101 -34.00 -21.80 -32.50
CA ARG A 101 -34.95 -22.94 -32.53
C ARG A 101 -36.03 -22.78 -31.48
N LEU A 102 -35.67 -22.49 -30.21
CA LEU A 102 -36.62 -22.30 -29.12
C LEU A 102 -37.52 -21.08 -29.32
N ARG A 103 -36.99 -20.02 -29.94
CA ARG A 103 -37.76 -18.82 -30.30
C ARG A 103 -38.86 -19.16 -31.32
N ALA A 104 -38.55 -19.98 -32.36
CA ALA A 104 -39.51 -20.46 -33.34
C ALA A 104 -40.55 -21.35 -32.68
N GLN A 105 -40.16 -22.27 -31.78
CA GLN A 105 -41.07 -23.13 -31.04
C GLN A 105 -42.03 -22.33 -30.16
N ARG A 106 -41.56 -21.31 -29.44
CA ARG A 106 -42.39 -20.39 -28.64
C ARG A 106 -43.39 -19.65 -29.52
N THR A 107 -42.96 -19.18 -30.71
CA THR A 107 -43.87 -18.50 -31.65
C THR A 107 -44.95 -19.43 -32.16
N SER A 108 -44.66 -20.68 -32.53
CA SER A 108 -45.61 -21.68 -32.91
C SER A 108 -46.64 -21.97 -31.80
N ALA A 109 -46.18 -22.20 -30.58
CA ALA A 109 -47.06 -22.43 -29.41
C ALA A 109 -47.92 -21.20 -29.10
N GLN A 110 -47.44 -19.99 -29.33
CA GLN A 110 -48.21 -18.77 -29.16
C GLN A 110 -49.37 -18.70 -30.14
N VAL A 111 -49.14 -18.95 -31.43
CA VAL A 111 -50.20 -18.96 -32.47
C VAL A 111 -51.22 -20.04 -32.14
N ALA A 112 -50.79 -21.24 -31.72
CA ALA A 112 -51.72 -22.33 -31.33
C ALA A 112 -52.59 -21.93 -30.11
N ALA A 113 -52.02 -21.29 -29.09
CA ALA A 113 -52.74 -20.82 -27.91
C ALA A 113 -53.78 -19.73 -28.26
N GLU A 114 -53.36 -18.77 -29.09
CA GLU A 114 -54.23 -17.70 -29.57
C GLU A 114 -55.42 -18.25 -30.38
N ARG A 115 -55.16 -19.21 -31.28
CA ARG A 115 -56.22 -19.90 -32.05
C ARG A 115 -57.17 -20.65 -31.12
N ALA A 116 -56.69 -21.53 -30.23
CA ALA A 116 -57.51 -22.31 -29.32
C ALA A 116 -58.36 -21.40 -28.41
N ARG A 117 -57.75 -20.28 -27.94
CA ARG A 117 -58.47 -19.28 -27.14
C ARG A 117 -59.59 -18.63 -27.94
N SER A 118 -59.34 -18.21 -29.20
CA SER A 118 -60.36 -17.61 -30.06
C SER A 118 -61.48 -18.55 -30.37
N GLU A 119 -61.20 -19.83 -30.62
CA GLU A 119 -62.18 -20.87 -30.83
C GLU A 119 -63.03 -21.09 -29.57
N HIS A 120 -62.44 -21.18 -28.39
CA HIS A 120 -63.15 -21.29 -27.11
C HIS A 120 -64.08 -20.10 -26.86
N LEU A 121 -63.59 -18.86 -27.04
CA LEU A 121 -64.39 -17.63 -26.84
C LEU A 121 -65.62 -17.59 -27.76
N ARG A 122 -65.45 -17.98 -29.04
CA ARG A 122 -66.59 -18.05 -29.99
C ARG A 122 -67.69 -19.01 -29.59
N VAL A 123 -67.31 -20.20 -29.04
CA VAL A 123 -68.32 -21.17 -28.61
C VAL A 123 -68.87 -20.81 -27.23
N ALA A 124 -68.12 -20.19 -26.35
CA ALA A 124 -68.57 -19.75 -25.04
C ALA A 124 -69.64 -18.68 -25.11
N ASP A 125 -69.62 -17.78 -26.11
CA ASP A 125 -70.71 -16.80 -26.39
C ASP A 125 -72.06 -17.47 -26.80
N LEU A 126 -72.07 -18.73 -27.18
CA LEU A 126 -73.26 -19.51 -27.57
C LEU A 126 -73.79 -20.34 -26.43
N THR A 127 -73.26 -20.27 -25.25
CA THR A 127 -73.71 -21.00 -24.04
C THR A 127 -75.19 -20.68 -23.74
N GLY A 128 -76.01 -21.70 -23.50
CA GLY A 128 -77.44 -21.54 -23.18
C GLY A 128 -78.40 -21.21 -24.34
N ARG A 129 -77.84 -21.07 -25.55
CA ARG A 129 -78.68 -20.80 -26.76
C ARG A 129 -79.13 -22.06 -27.47
N GLY A 130 -78.82 -23.27 -26.98
CA GLY A 130 -79.25 -24.58 -27.54
C GLY A 130 -78.63 -24.94 -28.90
N VAL A 131 -77.65 -24.13 -29.39
CA VAL A 131 -77.02 -24.27 -30.73
C VAL A 131 -75.81 -25.20 -30.71
N ILE A 132 -75.13 -25.36 -29.53
CA ILE A 132 -73.93 -26.18 -29.36
C ILE A 132 -74.11 -26.99 -28.07
N ALA A 133 -73.64 -28.27 -28.07
CA ALA A 133 -73.63 -29.10 -26.87
C ALA A 133 -72.68 -28.57 -25.82
N ASP A 134 -73.07 -28.51 -24.56
CA ASP A 134 -72.24 -28.01 -23.42
C ASP A 134 -70.89 -28.73 -23.32
N GLU A 135 -70.86 -30.03 -23.66
CA GLU A 135 -69.66 -30.84 -23.73
C GLU A 135 -68.65 -30.26 -24.71
N THR A 136 -69.06 -29.73 -25.84
CA THR A 136 -68.17 -29.09 -26.84
C THR A 136 -67.56 -27.83 -26.28
N ILE A 137 -68.32 -27.04 -25.52
CA ILE A 137 -67.83 -25.82 -24.88
C ILE A 137 -66.71 -26.14 -23.84
N VAL A 138 -66.97 -27.12 -23.01
CA VAL A 138 -66.03 -27.62 -22.01
C VAL A 138 -64.76 -28.17 -22.68
N GLN A 139 -64.93 -28.96 -23.76
CA GLN A 139 -63.81 -29.51 -24.53
C GLN A 139 -62.96 -28.41 -25.11
N ARG A 140 -63.53 -27.37 -25.74
CA ARG A 140 -62.73 -26.20 -26.26
C ARG A 140 -62.04 -25.41 -25.14
N GLY A 141 -62.65 -25.36 -23.95
CA GLY A 141 -62.03 -24.79 -22.77
C GLY A 141 -60.74 -25.54 -22.29
N PHE A 142 -60.84 -26.91 -22.33
CA PHE A 142 -59.65 -27.72 -22.03
C PHE A 142 -58.56 -27.57 -23.09
N GLU A 143 -58.90 -27.55 -24.39
CA GLU A 143 -57.97 -27.35 -25.48
C GLU A 143 -57.23 -25.97 -25.35
N ALA A 144 -57.99 -24.93 -25.05
CA ALA A 144 -57.41 -23.60 -24.85
C ALA A 144 -56.44 -23.58 -23.66
N ARG A 145 -56.78 -24.23 -22.54
CA ARG A 145 -55.93 -24.37 -21.37
C ARG A 145 -54.67 -25.18 -21.67
N ALA A 146 -54.81 -26.30 -22.39
CA ALA A 146 -53.68 -27.14 -22.80
C ALA A 146 -52.70 -26.37 -23.73
N ALA A 147 -53.24 -25.67 -24.73
CA ALA A 147 -52.42 -24.82 -25.64
C ALA A 147 -51.73 -23.69 -24.88
N GLN A 148 -52.37 -23.06 -23.89
CA GLN A 148 -51.79 -22.04 -23.03
C GLN A 148 -50.65 -22.61 -22.16
N ALA A 149 -50.83 -23.83 -21.60
CA ALA A 149 -49.79 -24.52 -20.84
C ALA A 149 -48.56 -24.84 -21.71
N GLN A 150 -48.80 -25.25 -22.96
CA GLN A 150 -47.72 -25.51 -23.93
C GLN A 150 -46.95 -24.22 -24.28
N LEU A 151 -47.64 -23.08 -24.43
CA LEU A 151 -46.99 -21.78 -24.61
C LEU A 151 -46.11 -21.40 -23.42
N GLN A 152 -46.61 -21.58 -22.20
CA GLN A 152 -45.85 -21.32 -20.96
C GLN A 152 -44.58 -22.18 -20.88
N SER A 153 -44.67 -23.47 -21.25
CA SER A 153 -43.52 -24.37 -21.32
C SER A 153 -42.48 -23.90 -22.32
N ALA A 154 -42.89 -23.53 -23.55
CA ALA A 154 -42.01 -23.03 -24.57
C ALA A 154 -41.35 -21.68 -24.17
N GLN A 155 -42.08 -20.80 -23.48
CA GLN A 155 -41.55 -19.58 -22.93
C GLN A 155 -40.48 -19.84 -21.83
N ALA A 156 -40.71 -20.85 -20.98
CA ALA A 156 -39.76 -21.22 -19.94
C ALA A 156 -38.44 -21.75 -20.55
N ALA A 157 -38.53 -22.63 -21.55
CA ALA A 157 -37.37 -23.13 -22.28
C ALA A 157 -36.56 -22.03 -22.97
N LEU A 158 -37.26 -21.07 -23.59
CA LEU A 158 -36.61 -19.91 -24.19
C LEU A 158 -35.90 -19.03 -23.14
N ARG A 159 -36.51 -18.78 -21.99
CA ARG A 159 -35.86 -18.02 -20.91
C ARG A 159 -34.61 -18.71 -20.41
N GLU A 160 -34.63 -20.03 -20.25
CA GLU A 160 -33.45 -20.79 -19.81
C GLU A 160 -32.28 -20.60 -20.75
N ILE A 161 -32.46 -20.76 -22.05
CA ILE A 161 -31.37 -20.61 -23.03
C ILE A 161 -30.86 -19.19 -23.12
N VAL A 162 -31.71 -18.16 -22.97
CA VAL A 162 -31.30 -16.75 -22.94
C VAL A 162 -30.40 -16.47 -21.72
N VAL A 163 -30.77 -16.99 -20.54
CA VAL A 163 -29.93 -16.89 -19.34
C VAL A 163 -28.60 -17.59 -19.55
N ARG A 164 -28.61 -18.83 -20.06
CA ARG A 164 -27.42 -19.62 -20.34
C ARG A 164 -26.49 -18.87 -21.33
N ARG A 165 -27.06 -18.29 -22.39
CA ARG A 165 -26.30 -17.48 -23.34
C ARG A 165 -25.69 -16.22 -22.71
N GLY A 166 -26.40 -15.58 -21.78
CA GLY A 166 -25.89 -14.42 -21.03
C GLY A 166 -24.62 -14.73 -20.23
N ARG A 167 -24.48 -15.99 -19.76
CA ARG A 167 -23.32 -16.48 -19.01
C ARG A 167 -22.07 -16.72 -19.86
N LEU A 168 -22.18 -16.66 -21.20
CA LEU A 168 -21.02 -16.71 -22.09
C LEU A 168 -20.19 -15.40 -22.08
N THR A 169 -20.74 -14.36 -21.52
CA THR A 169 -20.01 -13.11 -21.32
C THR A 169 -19.48 -13.06 -19.89
N LEU A 170 -18.20 -13.24 -19.71
CA LEU A 170 -17.55 -13.07 -18.40
C LEU A 170 -17.57 -11.60 -18.02
N ARG A 171 -18.14 -11.29 -16.86
CA ARG A 171 -18.28 -9.92 -16.38
C ARG A 171 -17.62 -9.77 -15.02
N SER A 172 -17.05 -8.59 -14.79
CA SER A 172 -16.49 -8.25 -13.48
C SER A 172 -17.59 -8.17 -12.42
N PRO A 173 -17.48 -8.90 -11.30
CA PRO A 173 -18.44 -8.81 -10.18
C PRO A 173 -18.26 -7.53 -9.35
N VAL A 174 -17.10 -6.86 -9.44
CA VAL A 174 -16.71 -5.68 -8.67
C VAL A 174 -16.05 -4.64 -9.57
N SER A 175 -15.94 -3.41 -9.10
CA SER A 175 -15.04 -2.42 -9.71
C SER A 175 -13.64 -2.60 -9.12
N GLY A 176 -12.59 -2.38 -9.92
CA GLY A 176 -11.20 -2.53 -9.45
C GLY A 176 -10.20 -2.65 -10.59
N VAL A 177 -9.02 -3.15 -10.28
CA VAL A 177 -7.90 -3.35 -11.22
C VAL A 177 -7.67 -4.85 -11.42
N ILE A 178 -7.56 -5.28 -12.68
CA ILE A 178 -7.20 -6.67 -13.00
C ILE A 178 -5.73 -6.90 -12.58
N VAL A 179 -5.53 -7.84 -11.70
CA VAL A 179 -4.20 -8.16 -11.14
C VAL A 179 -3.63 -9.46 -11.67
N GLN A 180 -4.50 -10.30 -12.26
CA GLN A 180 -4.08 -11.54 -12.91
C GLN A 180 -5.05 -11.88 -14.04
N ARG A 181 -4.49 -12.31 -15.19
CA ARG A 181 -5.21 -12.87 -16.33
C ARG A 181 -4.47 -14.09 -16.87
N SER A 182 -5.07 -15.26 -16.78
CA SER A 182 -4.52 -16.50 -17.39
C SER A 182 -5.23 -16.88 -18.68
N LEU A 183 -6.44 -16.35 -18.94
CA LEU A 183 -7.29 -16.70 -20.09
C LEU A 183 -6.77 -16.10 -21.40
N ARG A 184 -6.74 -16.91 -22.47
CA ARG A 184 -6.30 -16.50 -23.81
C ARG A 184 -7.37 -16.79 -24.85
N PRO A 185 -7.45 -16.01 -25.94
CA PRO A 185 -8.29 -16.39 -27.08
C PRO A 185 -7.92 -17.78 -27.59
N GLY A 186 -8.93 -18.61 -27.80
CA GLY A 186 -8.76 -20.02 -28.21
C GLY A 186 -8.75 -21.04 -27.09
N ASP A 187 -8.51 -20.63 -25.83
CA ASP A 187 -8.61 -21.52 -24.68
C ASP A 187 -10.04 -22.06 -24.50
N VAL A 188 -10.17 -23.16 -23.75
CA VAL A 188 -11.46 -23.72 -23.35
C VAL A 188 -11.77 -23.31 -21.92
N ALA A 189 -12.87 -22.61 -21.73
CA ALA A 189 -13.29 -22.10 -20.43
C ALA A 189 -13.68 -23.25 -19.46
N GLY A 190 -13.34 -23.08 -18.18
CA GLY A 190 -13.76 -23.97 -17.10
C GLY A 190 -12.90 -25.22 -16.89
N THR A 191 -11.75 -25.33 -17.54
CA THR A 191 -10.85 -26.51 -17.40
C THR A 191 -9.73 -26.31 -16.36
N GLY A 192 -9.53 -25.09 -15.85
CA GLY A 192 -8.45 -24.75 -14.90
C GLY A 192 -8.92 -24.74 -13.45
N THR A 193 -7.99 -25.02 -12.54
CA THR A 193 -8.19 -24.89 -11.07
C THR A 193 -8.07 -23.46 -10.59
N GLU A 194 -7.36 -22.60 -11.36
CA GLU A 194 -7.19 -21.19 -11.04
C GLU A 194 -8.20 -20.31 -11.77
N PRO A 195 -8.72 -19.26 -11.10
CA PRO A 195 -9.60 -18.31 -11.74
C PRO A 195 -8.88 -17.57 -12.86
N PRO A 196 -9.48 -17.49 -14.06
CA PRO A 196 -8.85 -16.84 -15.22
C PRO A 196 -8.66 -15.34 -15.05
N PHE A 197 -9.37 -14.69 -14.16
CA PHE A 197 -9.18 -13.31 -13.78
C PHE A 197 -9.24 -13.14 -12.26
N ARG A 198 -8.33 -12.33 -11.72
CA ARG A 198 -8.39 -11.79 -10.36
C ARG A 198 -8.41 -10.27 -10.42
N ILE A 199 -9.23 -9.66 -9.60
CA ILE A 199 -9.42 -8.21 -9.56
C ILE A 199 -9.16 -7.74 -8.14
N ALA A 200 -8.24 -6.79 -7.97
CA ALA A 200 -8.10 -6.03 -6.73
C ALA A 200 -9.29 -5.09 -6.61
N ARG A 201 -10.21 -5.39 -5.70
CA ARG A 201 -11.43 -4.62 -5.49
C ARG A 201 -11.11 -3.17 -5.15
N ASP A 202 -11.81 -2.24 -5.82
CA ASP A 202 -11.67 -0.80 -5.69
C ASP A 202 -10.23 -0.27 -5.92
N GLY A 203 -9.33 -1.11 -6.48
CA GLY A 203 -7.92 -0.78 -6.65
C GLY A 203 -7.17 -0.56 -5.33
N LEU A 204 -7.65 -1.15 -4.24
CA LEU A 204 -7.04 -1.01 -2.92
C LEU A 204 -5.97 -2.06 -2.70
N PHE A 205 -4.77 -1.58 -2.42
CA PHE A 205 -3.60 -2.41 -2.10
C PHE A 205 -3.17 -2.21 -0.65
N GLU A 206 -2.53 -3.19 -0.09
CA GLU A 206 -1.96 -3.16 1.25
C GLU A 206 -0.53 -3.71 1.23
N LEU A 207 0.32 -3.18 2.08
CA LEU A 207 1.52 -3.87 2.48
C LEU A 207 1.15 -4.83 3.63
N ASP A 208 1.28 -6.11 3.38
CA ASP A 208 1.20 -7.16 4.41
C ASP A 208 2.59 -7.30 5.02
N ALA A 209 2.84 -6.51 6.05
CA ALA A 209 4.11 -6.44 6.73
C ALA A 209 4.09 -7.26 8.02
N GLU A 210 5.28 -7.63 8.47
CA GLU A 210 5.49 -8.31 9.74
C GLU A 210 6.34 -7.46 10.68
N ALA A 211 5.99 -7.45 11.96
CA ALA A 211 6.71 -6.76 13.00
C ALA A 211 6.91 -7.66 14.23
N PRO A 212 8.07 -7.57 14.92
CA PRO A 212 8.27 -8.24 16.19
C PRO A 212 7.22 -7.85 17.23
N GLU A 213 6.77 -8.80 18.04
CA GLU A 213 5.71 -8.63 19.04
C GLU A 213 5.93 -7.39 19.94
N HIS A 214 7.16 -7.19 20.43
CA HIS A 214 7.51 -6.07 21.32
C HIS A 214 7.42 -4.68 20.63
N LEU A 215 7.37 -4.63 19.29
CA LEU A 215 7.18 -3.39 18.53
C LEU A 215 5.71 -3.15 18.17
N LEU A 216 4.87 -4.19 18.14
CA LEU A 216 3.44 -4.03 17.82
C LEU A 216 2.72 -3.10 18.78
N SER A 217 3.08 -3.14 20.08
CA SER A 217 2.51 -2.26 21.10
C SER A 217 2.81 -0.77 20.90
N ARG A 218 3.78 -0.45 20.03
CA ARG A 218 4.13 0.92 19.67
C ARG A 218 3.41 1.44 18.43
N LEU A 219 2.68 0.56 17.75
CA LEU A 219 1.92 0.86 16.56
C LEU A 219 0.45 1.05 16.90
N ALA A 220 -0.21 1.97 16.21
CA ALA A 220 -1.63 2.18 16.35
C ALA A 220 -2.32 2.16 14.97
N PRO A 221 -3.55 1.62 14.86
CA PRO A 221 -4.37 1.85 13.69
C PRO A 221 -4.53 3.34 13.41
N GLY A 222 -4.46 3.75 12.14
CA GLY A 222 -4.47 5.15 11.72
C GLY A 222 -3.09 5.81 11.67
N ALA A 223 -2.03 5.18 12.19
CA ALA A 223 -0.68 5.72 12.10
C ALA A 223 -0.23 5.84 10.65
N THR A 224 0.45 6.93 10.33
CA THR A 224 1.05 7.16 9.01
C THR A 224 2.30 6.30 8.84
N ALA A 225 2.44 5.72 7.65
CA ALA A 225 3.60 4.93 7.27
C ALA A 225 4.22 5.46 5.98
N THR A 226 5.53 5.58 5.94
CA THR A 226 6.28 5.82 4.71
C THR A 226 6.72 4.48 4.15
N VAL A 227 6.09 4.06 3.05
CA VAL A 227 6.37 2.78 2.39
C VAL A 227 7.35 3.01 1.24
N THR A 228 8.46 2.29 1.26
CA THR A 228 9.48 2.31 0.21
C THR A 228 9.39 1.03 -0.61
N LEU A 229 9.06 1.16 -1.89
CA LEU A 229 8.99 0.06 -2.84
C LEU A 229 10.40 -0.41 -3.23
N ALA A 230 10.52 -1.61 -3.80
CA ALA A 230 11.79 -2.14 -4.32
C ALA A 230 12.43 -1.22 -5.38
N SER A 231 11.64 -0.40 -6.08
CA SER A 231 12.12 0.62 -7.03
C SER A 231 12.74 1.86 -6.37
N GLY A 232 12.77 1.94 -5.03
CA GLY A 232 13.18 3.12 -4.27
C GLY A 232 12.10 4.22 -4.15
N ARG A 233 10.95 4.06 -4.81
CA ARG A 233 9.84 5.03 -4.70
C ARG A 233 9.20 4.95 -3.33
N ARG A 234 8.90 6.12 -2.77
CA ARG A 234 8.20 6.26 -1.49
C ARG A 234 6.73 6.59 -1.69
N LEU A 235 5.87 5.90 -0.95
CA LEU A 235 4.44 6.13 -0.89
C LEU A 235 4.04 6.37 0.56
N THR A 236 3.05 7.22 0.75
CA THR A 236 2.44 7.39 2.08
C THR A 236 1.30 6.41 2.23
N GLY A 237 1.38 5.56 3.23
CA GLY A 237 0.34 4.62 3.62
C GLY A 237 -0.21 4.91 5.02
N THR A 238 -1.24 4.17 5.41
CA THR A 238 -1.85 4.27 6.74
C THR A 238 -2.01 2.86 7.31
N VAL A 239 -1.61 2.66 8.56
CA VAL A 239 -1.84 1.40 9.28
C VAL A 239 -3.34 1.20 9.41
N ARG A 240 -3.88 0.23 8.69
CA ARG A 240 -5.30 -0.08 8.76
C ARG A 240 -5.65 -1.02 9.90
N ARG A 241 -4.80 -2.03 10.08
CA ARG A 241 -5.06 -3.08 11.09
C ARG A 241 -3.75 -3.68 11.57
N LEU A 242 -3.70 -3.95 12.86
CA LEU A 242 -2.69 -4.81 13.48
C LEU A 242 -3.31 -6.21 13.65
N GLY A 243 -2.53 -7.25 13.37
CA GLY A 243 -2.95 -8.62 13.58
C GLY A 243 -3.08 -8.92 15.08
N GLU A 244 -4.18 -9.54 15.46
CA GLU A 244 -4.41 -9.98 16.86
C GLU A 244 -3.61 -11.24 17.21
N ARG A 245 -3.09 -11.92 16.20
CA ARG A 245 -2.32 -13.15 16.35
C ARG A 245 -0.85 -12.89 16.05
N VAL A 246 0.01 -13.34 16.97
CA VAL A 246 1.45 -13.43 16.78
C VAL A 246 1.78 -14.89 16.44
N ASP A 247 2.61 -15.09 15.44
CA ASP A 247 3.10 -16.42 15.10
C ASP A 247 4.03 -16.92 16.22
N PRO A 248 3.74 -18.06 16.86
CA PRO A 248 4.52 -18.54 18.02
C PRO A 248 5.94 -18.99 17.65
N ALA A 249 6.19 -19.35 16.39
CA ALA A 249 7.50 -19.81 15.93
C ALA A 249 8.41 -18.63 15.59
N THR A 250 7.89 -17.61 14.92
CA THR A 250 8.67 -16.44 14.46
C THR A 250 8.59 -15.26 15.43
N ARG A 251 7.60 -15.23 16.33
CA ARG A 251 7.31 -14.10 17.22
C ARG A 251 7.00 -12.82 16.47
N LEU A 252 6.49 -12.96 15.24
CA LEU A 252 6.07 -11.84 14.39
C LEU A 252 4.55 -11.71 14.38
N GLY A 253 4.07 -10.48 14.41
CA GLY A 253 2.67 -10.15 14.18
C GLY A 253 2.48 -9.36 12.91
N ARG A 254 1.31 -9.46 12.30
CA ARG A 254 1.00 -8.82 11.02
C ARG A 254 0.60 -7.37 11.19
N VAL A 255 1.08 -6.53 10.27
CA VAL A 255 0.73 -5.12 10.15
C VAL A 255 0.21 -4.87 8.74
N ARG A 256 -1.06 -4.50 8.61
CA ARG A 256 -1.68 -4.16 7.33
C ARG A 256 -1.64 -2.66 7.11
N ILE A 257 -0.89 -2.23 6.11
CA ILE A 257 -0.74 -0.81 5.76
C ILE A 257 -1.44 -0.57 4.43
N LEU A 258 -2.52 0.21 4.46
CA LEU A 258 -3.28 0.61 3.28
C LEU A 258 -2.42 1.54 2.42
N LEU A 259 -2.37 1.27 1.12
CA LEU A 259 -1.65 2.05 0.13
C LEU A 259 -2.62 2.66 -0.88
N PRO A 260 -2.42 3.92 -1.30
CA PRO A 260 -3.14 4.47 -2.44
C PRO A 260 -2.73 3.72 -3.72
N PHE A 261 -3.68 3.61 -4.66
CA PHE A 261 -3.36 3.03 -5.97
C PHE A 261 -2.22 3.79 -6.64
N HIS A 262 -1.24 3.06 -7.13
CA HIS A 262 -0.12 3.60 -7.88
C HIS A 262 0.31 2.60 -8.97
N PRO A 263 0.55 3.04 -10.23
CA PRO A 263 0.93 2.14 -11.34
C PRO A 263 2.20 1.32 -11.10
N GLY A 264 3.04 1.74 -10.16
CA GLY A 264 4.25 1.01 -9.76
C GLY A 264 4.04 -0.07 -8.71
N LEU A 265 2.83 -0.23 -8.16
CA LEU A 265 2.51 -1.32 -7.24
C LEU A 265 2.44 -2.63 -8.01
N ARG A 266 3.13 -3.63 -7.50
CA ARG A 266 3.11 -4.99 -8.03
C ARG A 266 2.69 -5.94 -6.92
N LEU A 267 1.65 -6.75 -7.14
CA LEU A 267 1.28 -7.80 -6.20
C LEU A 267 2.45 -8.78 -6.02
N GLY A 268 2.67 -9.22 -4.79
CA GLY A 268 3.83 -10.04 -4.42
C GLY A 268 5.14 -9.27 -4.34
N GLY A 269 5.17 -7.98 -4.72
CA GLY A 269 6.36 -7.14 -4.63
C GLY A 269 6.76 -6.88 -3.18
N PHE A 270 8.07 -6.91 -2.91
CA PHE A 270 8.61 -6.57 -1.60
C PHE A 270 8.60 -5.05 -1.36
N ALA A 271 8.27 -4.63 -0.14
CA ALA A 271 8.41 -3.25 0.29
C ALA A 271 8.77 -3.18 1.79
N THR A 272 9.39 -2.07 2.16
CA THR A 272 9.66 -1.72 3.56
C THR A 272 8.80 -0.53 3.95
N ALA A 273 8.41 -0.45 5.20
CA ALA A 273 7.67 0.69 5.72
C ALA A 273 8.26 1.17 7.03
N SER A 274 8.40 2.49 7.16
CA SER A 274 8.66 3.14 8.43
C SER A 274 7.35 3.72 8.94
N VAL A 275 6.79 3.09 9.95
CA VAL A 275 5.52 3.49 10.57
C VAL A 275 5.82 4.48 11.69
N ALA A 276 5.15 5.62 11.69
CA ALA A 276 5.27 6.60 12.77
C ALA A 276 4.75 5.98 14.07
N GLY A 277 5.63 5.88 15.07
CA GLY A 277 5.25 5.48 16.42
C GLY A 277 4.58 6.62 17.18
N GLU A 278 3.99 6.30 18.33
CA GLU A 278 3.46 7.32 19.22
C GLU A 278 4.55 8.30 19.66
N ALA A 279 4.28 9.60 19.47
CA ALA A 279 5.19 10.63 19.91
C ALA A 279 5.16 10.73 21.45
N ARG A 280 6.32 10.52 22.09
CA ARG A 280 6.48 10.68 23.54
C ARG A 280 7.40 11.85 23.83
N SER A 281 6.99 12.73 24.75
CA SER A 281 7.86 13.80 25.25
C SER A 281 8.97 13.21 26.10
N VAL A 282 10.19 13.20 25.57
CA VAL A 282 11.37 12.61 26.21
C VAL A 282 12.52 13.59 26.23
N ARG A 283 13.43 13.46 27.19
CA ARG A 283 14.68 14.21 27.22
C ARG A 283 15.48 13.88 25.97
N SER A 284 15.83 14.89 25.19
CA SER A 284 16.47 14.66 23.91
C SER A 284 17.56 15.68 23.58
N VAL A 285 18.48 15.22 22.75
CA VAL A 285 19.56 16.02 22.15
C VAL A 285 19.64 15.76 20.65
N PRO A 286 20.14 16.71 19.85
CA PRO A 286 20.44 16.46 18.45
C PRO A 286 21.41 15.29 18.28
N LEU A 287 21.24 14.47 17.25
CA LEU A 287 22.13 13.33 16.96
C LEU A 287 23.60 13.78 16.84
N ARG A 288 23.83 14.96 16.30
CA ARG A 288 25.17 15.56 16.17
C ARG A 288 25.82 15.98 17.50
N ALA A 289 25.09 16.00 18.63
CA ALA A 289 25.63 16.27 19.95
C ALA A 289 26.22 15.01 20.60
N LEU A 290 26.00 13.83 20.03
CA LEU A 290 26.52 12.57 20.53
C LEU A 290 27.93 12.30 20.00
N SER A 291 28.78 11.83 20.91
CA SER A 291 30.09 11.23 20.57
C SER A 291 30.04 9.74 20.92
N TYR A 292 30.68 8.94 20.07
CA TYR A 292 30.77 7.48 20.26
C TYR A 292 32.20 7.01 20.59
N GLU A 293 33.13 7.94 20.77
CA GLU A 293 34.48 7.58 21.20
C GLU A 293 34.48 7.08 22.65
N GLY A 294 34.83 5.83 22.84
CA GLY A 294 34.81 5.20 24.17
C GLY A 294 33.42 4.91 24.72
N GLY A 295 32.38 4.93 23.86
CA GLY A 295 30.97 4.73 24.18
C GLY A 295 30.12 5.97 24.00
N PRO A 296 28.77 5.82 24.00
CA PRO A 296 27.85 6.94 23.82
C PRO A 296 28.04 7.98 24.94
N SER A 297 28.34 9.23 24.56
CA SER A 297 28.56 10.33 25.50
C SER A 297 28.13 11.67 24.88
N VAL A 298 27.90 12.66 25.72
CA VAL A 298 27.73 14.07 25.34
C VAL A 298 28.77 14.95 26.06
N MET A 299 29.13 16.04 25.41
CA MET A 299 29.99 17.05 26.05
C MET A 299 29.11 18.14 26.64
N THR A 300 29.07 18.28 27.94
CA THR A 300 28.32 19.33 28.65
C THR A 300 29.21 20.55 28.92
N VAL A 301 28.57 21.71 29.05
CA VAL A 301 29.27 22.96 29.42
C VAL A 301 28.66 23.46 30.73
N ASP A 302 29.51 23.74 31.73
CA ASP A 302 29.09 24.30 33.01
C ASP A 302 28.92 25.83 32.96
N LYS A 303 28.49 26.42 34.06
CA LYS A 303 28.32 27.89 34.18
C LYS A 303 29.64 28.68 34.03
N ALA A 304 30.78 28.04 34.25
CA ALA A 304 32.09 28.64 34.09
C ALA A 304 32.66 28.46 32.67
N GLY A 305 31.87 27.85 31.75
CA GLY A 305 32.29 27.53 30.38
C GLY A 305 33.16 26.28 30.29
N ARG A 306 33.33 25.50 31.37
CA ARG A 306 34.19 24.31 31.35
C ARG A 306 33.47 23.10 30.77
N VAL A 307 34.14 22.42 29.88
CA VAL A 307 33.60 21.23 29.17
C VAL A 307 33.87 19.97 29.97
N ALA A 308 32.81 19.11 30.09
CA ALA A 308 32.92 17.81 30.71
C ALA A 308 32.29 16.75 29.82
N ARG A 309 32.91 15.57 29.70
CA ARG A 309 32.32 14.40 29.03
C ARG A 309 31.41 13.68 29.99
N VAL A 310 30.16 13.47 29.59
CA VAL A 310 29.14 12.75 30.38
C VAL A 310 28.69 11.54 29.58
N PRO A 311 28.89 10.31 30.10
CA PRO A 311 28.36 9.12 29.46
C PRO A 311 26.83 9.15 29.47
N VAL A 312 26.20 8.64 28.41
CA VAL A 312 24.75 8.62 28.25
C VAL A 312 24.25 7.26 27.80
N ARG A 313 23.02 6.94 28.19
CA ARG A 313 22.27 5.85 27.58
C ARG A 313 21.24 6.45 26.61
N THR A 314 21.32 6.03 25.35
CA THR A 314 20.43 6.53 24.30
C THR A 314 19.23 5.60 24.14
N GLY A 315 18.08 6.18 23.82
CA GLY A 315 16.83 5.49 23.53
C GLY A 315 16.38 5.72 22.09
N ALA A 316 15.13 6.14 21.94
CA ALA A 316 14.47 6.38 20.67
C ALA A 316 15.18 7.47 19.82
N ARG A 317 15.12 7.31 18.50
CA ARG A 317 15.64 8.30 17.53
C ARG A 317 14.52 8.75 16.62
N GLY A 318 14.44 10.04 16.34
CA GLY A 318 13.44 10.58 15.43
C GLY A 318 13.65 12.07 15.18
N GLY A 319 13.39 12.55 13.96
CA GLY A 319 13.50 13.97 13.60
C GLY A 319 14.87 14.59 13.83
N GLY A 320 15.99 13.83 13.68
CA GLY A 320 17.34 14.31 13.95
C GLY A 320 17.71 14.39 15.45
N MET A 321 16.79 13.96 16.33
CA MET A 321 16.95 13.95 17.78
C MET A 321 17.14 12.54 18.32
N VAL A 322 17.76 12.42 19.49
CA VAL A 322 17.96 11.16 20.21
C VAL A 322 17.51 11.33 21.64
N GLU A 323 16.71 10.37 22.13
CA GLU A 323 16.29 10.27 23.51
C GLU A 323 17.49 9.96 24.41
N LEU A 324 17.56 10.61 25.56
CA LEU A 324 18.47 10.29 26.65
C LEU A 324 17.68 9.53 27.74
N LEU A 325 17.91 8.21 27.82
CA LEU A 325 17.37 7.37 28.92
C LEU A 325 18.10 7.71 30.21
N ASP A 326 19.43 7.95 30.12
CA ASP A 326 20.29 8.36 31.21
C ASP A 326 21.28 9.41 30.71
N GLY A 327 21.66 10.36 31.58
CA GLY A 327 22.55 11.47 31.22
C GLY A 327 22.14 12.80 31.86
N PRO A 328 22.62 13.93 31.31
CA PRO A 328 22.43 15.26 31.91
C PRO A 328 20.93 15.63 31.99
N PRO A 329 20.53 16.36 33.05
CA PRO A 329 19.16 16.81 33.22
C PRO A 329 18.74 17.85 32.17
N SER A 330 17.44 18.05 32.02
CA SER A 330 16.87 19.09 31.14
C SER A 330 17.43 20.46 31.54
N GLY A 331 17.73 21.29 30.52
CA GLY A 331 18.33 22.61 30.67
C GLY A 331 19.86 22.61 30.60
N THR A 332 20.52 21.46 30.71
CA THR A 332 21.99 21.36 30.60
C THR A 332 22.41 21.67 29.16
N PRO A 333 23.37 22.62 28.96
CA PRO A 333 23.93 22.89 27.63
C PRO A 333 24.85 21.72 27.22
N VAL A 334 24.64 21.17 26.01
CA VAL A 334 25.48 20.14 25.39
C VAL A 334 26.07 20.68 24.09
N LEU A 335 27.32 20.36 23.79
CA LEU A 335 28.00 20.77 22.58
C LEU A 335 27.37 20.15 21.34
N LEU A 336 27.22 20.94 20.30
CA LEU A 336 26.88 20.48 18.96
C LEU A 336 28.15 20.10 18.21
N GLY A 337 28.13 18.98 17.46
CA GLY A 337 29.31 18.52 16.71
C GLY A 337 30.19 17.52 17.45
N GLY A 338 29.67 16.88 18.52
CA GLY A 338 30.32 15.73 19.16
C GLY A 338 31.67 16.01 19.85
N GLY A 339 32.03 17.27 20.02
CA GLY A 339 33.26 17.61 20.73
C GLY A 339 34.58 17.33 19.96
N ALA A 340 34.53 17.14 18.65
CA ALA A 340 35.72 16.82 17.83
C ALA A 340 36.84 17.87 17.89
N LEU A 341 36.51 19.07 18.36
CA LEU A 341 37.46 20.20 18.43
C LEU A 341 37.71 20.69 19.87
N VAL A 342 37.13 20.03 20.87
CA VAL A 342 37.21 20.50 22.27
C VAL A 342 37.55 19.33 23.20
N VAL A 343 38.52 19.54 24.08
CA VAL A 343 38.97 18.53 25.04
C VAL A 343 38.26 18.71 26.40
N PRO A 344 37.91 17.60 27.11
CA PRO A 344 37.39 17.71 28.48
C PRO A 344 38.32 18.57 29.37
N GLY A 345 37.72 19.51 30.13
CA GLY A 345 38.44 20.46 30.97
C GLY A 345 38.72 21.82 30.32
N GLN A 346 38.61 21.94 29.00
CA GLN A 346 38.80 23.20 28.26
C GLN A 346 37.66 24.19 28.57
N ILE A 347 38.00 25.48 28.61
CA ILE A 347 37.03 26.55 28.76
C ILE A 347 36.59 27.03 27.36
N VAL A 348 35.30 27.12 27.15
CA VAL A 348 34.67 27.52 25.88
C VAL A 348 33.65 28.62 26.09
N LYS A 349 33.33 29.38 25.06
CA LYS A 349 32.24 30.36 25.06
C LYS A 349 31.02 29.75 24.39
N PRO A 350 29.97 29.34 25.15
CA PRO A 350 28.78 28.73 24.57
C PRO A 350 27.93 29.75 23.85
N VAL A 351 27.47 29.42 22.64
CA VAL A 351 26.50 30.19 21.86
C VAL A 351 25.32 29.22 21.51
N GLU A 352 24.12 29.64 21.72
CA GLU A 352 22.97 28.79 21.37
C GLU A 352 22.93 28.51 19.86
N GLY A 353 23.03 27.25 19.49
CA GLY A 353 22.95 26.75 18.12
C GLY A 353 21.58 26.16 17.82
N GLN A 354 21.14 26.19 16.56
CA GLN A 354 19.94 25.50 16.13
C GLN A 354 20.18 23.98 16.16
N PRO A 355 19.14 23.14 16.41
CA PRO A 355 19.23 21.69 16.47
C PRO A 355 19.56 21.05 15.12
#